data_fb4f82e7b725dcdbc4544d0de4996beb
#
_entry.id   fb4f82e7b725dcdbc4544d0de4996beb
#
_cell.length_a   1.000
_cell.length_b   1.000
_cell.length_c   1.000
_cell.angle_alpha   90.00
_cell.angle_beta   90.00
_cell.angle_gamma   90.00
#
_symmetry.space_group_name_H-M   'P 1'
#
loop_
_entity.id
_entity.type
_entity.pdbx_description
1 polymer ?
#
loop_
_entity_poly.entity_id
_entity_poly.type
_entity_poly.pdbx_seq_one_letter_code
_entity_poly.pdbx_strand_id
1 'polypeptide(L)'
;MAAPKKKKKQVPLIQCVWGLLCSLSSIDQERNNISLFNVVDQINLPKQFFSASSGPKPLPFAHELVTLWRRTIDTTVDDRELLVEVEIALVDPRGVAIQQVLSPLKFAPGSRRARFRIKTDGIQITSPGDYIYRISIIPSDGTEPTVVWTIPLEVKEK
;
A
#
# COMPACT_ATOMS: atom_id res chain seq x y z
N MET A 1 -23.04 40.03 10.38
CA MET A 1 -22.91 38.62 9.93
C MET A 1 -21.49 38.44 9.39
N ALA A 2 -20.66 37.66 10.07
CA ALA A 2 -19.31 37.35 9.61
C ALA A 2 -19.37 36.19 8.62
N ALA A 3 -18.77 36.40 7.43
CA ALA A 3 -18.69 35.36 6.39
C ALA A 3 -17.88 34.14 6.89
N PRO A 4 -18.28 32.91 6.59
CA PRO A 4 -17.55 31.72 7.01
C PRO A 4 -16.17 31.71 6.34
N LYS A 5 -15.10 31.70 7.16
CA LYS A 5 -13.73 31.54 6.69
C LYS A 5 -13.62 30.19 6.00
N LYS A 6 -13.42 30.18 4.67
CA LYS A 6 -13.08 28.96 3.91
C LYS A 6 -11.83 28.34 4.54
N LYS A 7 -11.98 27.15 5.17
CA LYS A 7 -10.85 26.34 5.60
C LYS A 7 -9.98 26.06 4.36
N LYS A 8 -8.77 26.61 4.33
CA LYS A 8 -7.77 26.24 3.31
C LYS A 8 -7.59 24.70 3.39
N LYS A 9 -7.87 23.98 2.30
CA LYS A 9 -7.53 22.56 2.19
C LYS A 9 -6.02 22.43 2.41
N GLN A 10 -5.64 21.86 3.54
CA GLN A 10 -4.24 21.61 3.84
C GLN A 10 -3.75 20.55 2.85
N VAL A 11 -2.76 20.87 2.04
CA VAL A 11 -2.15 19.92 1.11
C VAL A 11 -1.46 18.85 1.96
N PRO A 12 -1.72 17.56 1.76
CA PRO A 12 -1.10 16.52 2.57
C PRO A 12 0.42 16.57 2.43
N LEU A 13 1.12 16.42 3.56
CA LEU A 13 2.59 16.45 3.62
C LEU A 13 3.23 15.40 2.71
N ILE A 14 2.59 14.24 2.58
CA ILE A 14 3.00 13.14 1.71
C ILE A 14 1.82 12.62 0.91
N GLN A 15 2.12 12.07 -0.26
CA GLN A 15 1.15 11.52 -1.19
C GLN A 15 1.69 10.24 -1.81
N CYS A 16 0.89 9.18 -1.82
CA CYS A 16 1.14 8.04 -2.68
C CYS A 16 0.86 8.44 -4.14
N VAL A 17 1.83 8.28 -5.00
CA VAL A 17 1.71 8.64 -6.43
C VAL A 17 1.13 7.48 -7.22
N TRP A 18 1.62 6.28 -6.94
CA TRP A 18 1.09 5.01 -7.45
C TRP A 18 1.50 3.85 -6.54
N GLY A 19 0.77 2.76 -6.64
CA GLY A 19 1.06 1.49 -5.98
C GLY A 19 0.52 0.34 -6.80
N LEU A 20 1.23 -0.80 -6.79
CA LEU A 20 0.82 -2.01 -7.48
C LEU A 20 1.46 -3.26 -6.86
N LEU A 21 0.96 -4.42 -7.26
CA LEU A 21 1.54 -5.73 -6.95
C LEU A 21 2.29 -6.26 -8.17
N CYS A 22 3.43 -6.90 -7.92
CA CYS A 22 4.19 -7.60 -8.95
C CYS A 22 4.85 -8.86 -8.38
N SER A 23 5.27 -9.77 -9.22
CA SER A 23 5.98 -10.97 -8.76
C SER A 23 7.42 -10.65 -8.34
N LEU A 24 8.04 -9.64 -8.96
CA LEU A 24 9.41 -9.22 -8.70
C LEU A 24 9.61 -7.77 -9.14
N SER A 25 10.43 -7.04 -8.40
CA SER A 25 10.92 -5.73 -8.82
C SER A 25 12.45 -5.64 -8.78
N SER A 26 13.02 -4.82 -9.65
CA SER A 26 14.45 -4.53 -9.69
C SER A 26 14.67 -3.03 -9.78
N ILE A 27 15.67 -2.52 -9.05
CA ILE A 27 16.04 -1.11 -9.04
C ILE A 27 17.42 -0.98 -9.67
N ASP A 28 17.49 -0.22 -10.78
CA ASP A 28 18.75 0.24 -11.35
C ASP A 28 19.29 1.39 -10.47
N GLN A 29 20.36 1.11 -9.75
CA GLN A 29 20.94 2.09 -8.81
C GLN A 29 21.61 3.27 -9.52
N GLU A 30 22.14 3.08 -10.72
CA GLU A 30 22.80 4.15 -11.48
C GLU A 30 21.80 5.17 -12.02
N ARG A 31 20.69 4.69 -12.58
CA ARG A 31 19.66 5.52 -13.23
C ARG A 31 18.48 5.81 -12.31
N ASN A 32 18.46 5.17 -11.13
CA ASN A 32 17.34 5.25 -10.19
C ASN A 32 15.98 4.87 -10.81
N ASN A 33 15.99 3.94 -11.77
CA ASN A 33 14.78 3.41 -12.41
C ASN A 33 14.34 2.13 -11.70
N ILE A 34 13.04 1.84 -11.79
CA ILE A 34 12.48 0.58 -11.30
C ILE A 34 11.89 -0.20 -12.47
N SER A 35 12.18 -1.50 -12.50
CA SER A 35 11.52 -2.46 -13.38
C SER A 35 10.62 -3.35 -12.56
N LEU A 36 9.41 -3.56 -13.05
CA LEU A 36 8.38 -4.38 -12.41
C LEU A 36 8.07 -5.55 -13.34
N PHE A 37 8.10 -6.76 -12.81
CA PHE A 37 7.86 -7.98 -13.57
C PHE A 37 6.56 -8.63 -13.12
N ASN A 38 5.73 -9.00 -14.10
CA ASN A 38 4.44 -9.66 -13.90
C ASN A 38 3.59 -8.90 -12.87
N VAL A 39 3.01 -7.79 -13.30
CA VAL A 39 2.01 -7.07 -12.50
C VAL A 39 0.85 -8.02 -12.20
N VAL A 40 0.48 -8.08 -10.92
CA VAL A 40 -0.52 -9.02 -10.43
C VAL A 40 -1.78 -8.25 -10.07
N ASP A 41 -2.85 -8.52 -10.76
CA ASP A 41 -4.18 -7.98 -10.49
C ASP A 41 -5.22 -9.10 -10.27
N GLN A 42 -4.85 -10.36 -10.59
CA GLN A 42 -5.74 -11.51 -10.48
C GLN A 42 -4.99 -12.78 -10.06
N ILE A 43 -5.63 -13.58 -9.21
CA ILE A 43 -5.20 -14.93 -8.85
C ILE A 43 -6.32 -15.91 -9.19
N ASN A 44 -5.99 -17.00 -9.87
CA ASN A 44 -6.93 -18.06 -10.17
C ASN A 44 -6.61 -19.27 -9.28
N LEU A 45 -7.59 -19.73 -8.52
CA LEU A 45 -7.46 -20.85 -7.61
C LEU A 45 -8.44 -21.98 -7.95
N PRO A 46 -8.04 -23.24 -7.78
CA PRO A 46 -8.93 -24.37 -8.07
C PRO A 46 -10.08 -24.40 -7.05
N LYS A 47 -11.22 -24.89 -7.47
CA LYS A 47 -12.44 -25.02 -6.64
C LYS A 47 -12.18 -25.71 -5.30
N GLN A 48 -11.33 -26.73 -5.28
CA GLN A 48 -10.96 -27.46 -4.07
C GLN A 48 -10.32 -26.59 -2.99
N PHE A 49 -9.68 -25.47 -3.40
CA PHE A 49 -9.10 -24.53 -2.44
C PHE A 49 -10.17 -23.95 -1.52
N PHE A 50 -11.37 -23.71 -2.03
CA PHE A 50 -12.46 -23.08 -1.28
C PHE A 50 -13.35 -24.06 -0.53
N SER A 51 -13.35 -25.35 -0.90
CA SER A 51 -14.29 -26.34 -0.38
C SER A 51 -13.90 -26.96 0.99
N ALA A 52 -12.67 -26.79 1.46
CA ALA A 52 -12.12 -27.61 2.56
C ALA A 52 -12.31 -27.05 3.98
N SER A 53 -12.71 -25.82 4.22
CA SER A 53 -13.06 -25.26 5.55
C SER A 53 -13.58 -23.82 5.45
N SER A 54 -14.33 -23.38 6.46
CA SER A 54 -14.70 -21.97 6.64
C SER A 54 -13.58 -21.22 7.34
N GLY A 55 -13.09 -20.12 6.76
CA GLY A 55 -12.08 -19.24 7.37
C GLY A 55 -10.91 -18.92 6.46
N PRO A 56 -10.01 -18.00 6.89
CA PRO A 56 -8.83 -17.65 6.13
C PRO A 56 -7.89 -18.85 5.92
N LYS A 57 -7.45 -19.05 4.69
CA LYS A 57 -6.50 -20.09 4.30
C LYS A 57 -5.22 -19.49 3.78
N PRO A 58 -4.05 -19.95 4.22
CA PRO A 58 -2.79 -19.48 3.69
C PRO A 58 -2.63 -19.95 2.23
N LEU A 59 -2.30 -19.00 1.36
CA LEU A 59 -1.89 -19.27 -0.01
C LEU A 59 -0.42 -18.88 -0.15
N PRO A 60 0.49 -19.83 -0.42
CA PRO A 60 1.86 -19.50 -0.80
C PRO A 60 1.85 -18.73 -2.12
N PHE A 61 2.17 -17.47 -2.04
CA PHE A 61 2.13 -16.56 -3.18
C PHE A 61 3.16 -15.45 -2.97
N ALA A 62 4.37 -15.70 -3.48
CA ALA A 62 5.45 -14.73 -3.39
C ALA A 62 5.18 -13.54 -4.32
N HIS A 63 5.11 -12.34 -3.76
CA HIS A 63 4.90 -11.11 -4.51
C HIS A 63 5.48 -9.91 -3.78
N GLU A 64 5.56 -8.81 -4.48
CA GLU A 64 6.00 -7.52 -3.94
C GLU A 64 4.88 -6.48 -4.11
N LEU A 65 4.62 -5.74 -3.04
CA LEU A 65 3.86 -4.51 -3.08
C LEU A 65 4.85 -3.37 -3.24
N VAL A 66 4.71 -2.62 -4.32
CA VAL A 66 5.62 -1.51 -4.65
C VAL A 66 4.83 -0.23 -4.76
N THR A 67 5.30 0.83 -4.09
CA THR A 67 4.68 2.15 -4.12
C THR A 67 5.70 3.24 -4.35
N LEU A 68 5.28 4.31 -5.02
CA LEU A 68 6.02 5.55 -5.15
C LEU A 68 5.32 6.65 -4.35
N TRP A 69 6.10 7.33 -3.55
CA TRP A 69 5.63 8.43 -2.71
C TRP A 69 6.29 9.74 -3.09
N ARG A 70 5.56 10.82 -2.86
CA ARG A 70 6.04 12.19 -2.99
C ARG A 70 5.74 12.96 -1.72
N ARG A 71 6.70 13.71 -1.20
CA ARG A 71 6.44 14.69 -0.17
C ARG A 71 6.29 16.09 -0.77
N THR A 72 5.39 16.88 -0.20
CA THR A 72 5.30 18.30 -0.48
C THR A 72 6.44 18.99 0.26
N ILE A 73 7.29 19.68 -0.45
CA ILE A 73 8.40 20.41 0.13
C ILE A 73 7.93 21.83 0.36
N ASP A 74 7.90 22.23 1.64
CA ASP A 74 7.88 23.64 2.01
C ASP A 74 9.33 24.10 2.15
N THR A 75 9.73 25.10 1.38
CA THR A 75 11.12 25.56 1.21
C THR A 75 11.84 25.97 2.50
N THR A 76 11.16 26.01 3.62
CA THR A 76 11.69 26.43 4.92
C THR A 76 12.08 25.28 5.87
N VAL A 77 11.80 24.00 5.57
CA VAL A 77 11.94 22.89 6.54
C VAL A 77 12.68 21.67 5.99
N ASP A 78 13.13 21.66 4.73
CA ASP A 78 13.16 20.42 3.95
C ASP A 78 14.48 19.71 3.72
N ASP A 79 15.53 20.04 4.44
CA ASP A 79 16.78 19.26 4.44
C ASP A 79 16.78 18.10 5.47
N ARG A 80 15.66 17.89 6.15
CA ARG A 80 15.56 16.85 7.18
C ARG A 80 15.02 15.54 6.61
N GLU A 81 15.51 14.45 7.18
CA GLU A 81 14.86 13.15 7.04
C GLU A 81 13.40 13.22 7.51
N LEU A 82 12.49 12.64 6.73
CA LEU A 82 11.11 12.46 7.13
C LEU A 82 10.83 10.96 7.27
N LEU A 83 10.37 10.56 8.43
CA LEU A 83 9.92 9.21 8.73
C LEU A 83 8.42 9.22 8.98
N VAL A 84 7.70 8.36 8.30
CA VAL A 84 6.25 8.20 8.40
C VAL A 84 5.92 6.73 8.57
N GLU A 85 5.00 6.41 9.47
CA GLU A 85 4.52 5.05 9.60
C GLU A 85 3.37 4.78 8.63
N VAL A 86 3.46 3.67 7.89
CA VAL A 86 2.47 3.23 6.90
C VAL A 86 1.90 1.90 7.32
N GLU A 87 0.59 1.79 7.36
CA GLU A 87 -0.13 0.53 7.51
C GLU A 87 -0.53 0.01 6.12
N ILE A 88 -0.29 -1.28 5.91
CA ILE A 88 -0.79 -2.00 4.75
C ILE A 88 -1.67 -3.13 5.25
N ALA A 89 -2.94 -3.12 4.86
CA ALA A 89 -3.92 -4.11 5.23
C ALA A 89 -4.48 -4.81 3.98
N LEU A 90 -4.51 -6.13 3.99
CA LEU A 90 -5.28 -6.92 3.02
C LEU A 90 -6.70 -7.06 3.53
N VAL A 91 -7.64 -6.50 2.79
CA VAL A 91 -9.07 -6.51 3.08
C VAL A 91 -9.77 -7.53 2.17
N ASP A 92 -10.53 -8.43 2.77
CA ASP A 92 -11.26 -9.48 2.05
C ASP A 92 -12.54 -8.94 1.38
N PRO A 93 -13.23 -9.74 0.51
CA PRO A 93 -14.45 -9.30 -0.17
C PRO A 93 -15.60 -8.89 0.75
N ARG A 94 -15.55 -9.25 2.04
CA ARG A 94 -16.55 -8.82 3.05
C ARG A 94 -16.17 -7.50 3.74
N GLY A 95 -15.03 -6.91 3.38
CA GLY A 95 -14.53 -5.69 3.99
C GLY A 95 -13.75 -5.89 5.30
N VAL A 96 -13.36 -7.13 5.61
CA VAL A 96 -12.59 -7.45 6.82
C VAL A 96 -11.10 -7.41 6.52
N ALA A 97 -10.32 -6.69 7.32
CA ALA A 97 -8.86 -6.73 7.26
C ALA A 97 -8.37 -8.07 7.83
N ILE A 98 -7.82 -8.92 6.96
CA ILE A 98 -7.38 -10.28 7.31
C ILE A 98 -5.87 -10.41 7.47
N GLN A 99 -5.12 -9.44 7.03
CA GLN A 99 -3.67 -9.37 7.18
C GLN A 99 -3.23 -7.91 7.26
N GLN A 100 -2.34 -7.58 8.19
CA GLN A 100 -1.86 -6.21 8.40
C GLN A 100 -0.37 -6.20 8.68
N VAL A 101 0.31 -5.17 8.18
CA VAL A 101 1.71 -4.89 8.49
C VAL A 101 1.91 -3.38 8.65
N LEU A 102 2.70 -3.00 9.64
CA LEU A 102 3.19 -1.64 9.84
C LEU A 102 4.62 -1.56 9.36
N SER A 103 4.96 -0.50 8.66
CA SER A 103 6.31 -0.31 8.14
C SER A 103 6.67 1.16 8.02
N PRO A 104 7.92 1.55 8.34
CA PRO A 104 8.37 2.92 8.19
C PRO A 104 8.60 3.25 6.72
N LEU A 105 8.04 4.38 6.27
CA LEU A 105 8.35 5.03 5.01
C LEU A 105 9.32 6.18 5.28
N LYS A 106 10.49 6.12 4.66
CA LYS A 106 11.58 7.06 4.89
C LYS A 106 11.86 7.90 3.65
N PHE A 107 11.86 9.21 3.83
CA PHE A 107 12.39 10.17 2.87
C PHE A 107 13.76 10.64 3.34
N ALA A 108 14.78 10.42 2.53
CA ALA A 108 16.12 10.93 2.83
C ALA A 108 16.13 12.46 2.85
N PRO A 109 17.09 13.10 3.54
CA PRO A 109 17.25 14.55 3.53
C PRO A 109 17.28 15.11 2.09
N GLY A 110 16.53 16.16 1.81
CA GLY A 110 16.44 16.77 0.48
C GLY A 110 15.70 15.95 -0.58
N SER A 111 15.31 14.72 -0.30
CA SER A 111 14.58 13.86 -1.26
C SER A 111 13.10 14.21 -1.31
N ARG A 112 12.58 14.42 -2.52
CA ARG A 112 11.15 14.65 -2.78
C ARG A 112 10.35 13.38 -3.01
N ARG A 113 11.03 12.27 -3.27
CA ARG A 113 10.41 10.99 -3.61
C ARG A 113 10.99 9.89 -2.76
N ALA A 114 10.16 8.91 -2.43
CA ALA A 114 10.56 7.68 -1.80
C ALA A 114 9.86 6.51 -2.48
N ARG A 115 10.58 5.42 -2.66
CA ARG A 115 10.00 4.13 -3.05
C ARG A 115 9.89 3.27 -1.81
N PHE A 116 8.79 2.58 -1.72
CA PHE A 116 8.52 1.67 -0.65
C PHE A 116 8.17 0.31 -1.25
N ARG A 117 8.82 -0.73 -0.76
CA ARG A 117 8.67 -2.08 -1.27
C ARG A 117 8.56 -3.07 -0.12
N ILE A 118 7.50 -3.86 -0.13
CA ILE A 118 7.31 -4.97 0.79
C ILE A 118 7.28 -6.27 -0.01
N LYS A 119 8.09 -7.24 0.44
CA LYS A 119 8.05 -8.62 -0.05
C LYS A 119 7.16 -9.45 0.85
N THR A 120 6.33 -10.27 0.26
CA THR A 120 5.42 -11.16 0.94
C THR A 120 5.51 -12.55 0.30
N ASP A 121 5.63 -13.59 1.14
CA ASP A 121 5.72 -14.98 0.66
C ASP A 121 4.37 -15.66 0.55
N GLY A 122 3.32 -15.06 1.11
CA GLY A 122 1.98 -15.61 1.08
C GLY A 122 0.91 -14.62 1.52
N ILE A 123 -0.33 -14.95 1.19
CA ILE A 123 -1.51 -14.20 1.58
C ILE A 123 -2.56 -15.12 2.21
N GLN A 124 -3.48 -14.51 2.98
CA GLN A 124 -4.65 -15.20 3.49
C GLN A 124 -5.82 -15.01 2.52
N ILE A 125 -6.49 -16.09 2.16
CA ILE A 125 -7.67 -16.07 1.27
C ILE A 125 -8.88 -16.62 2.03
N THR A 126 -10.00 -15.91 2.00
CA THR A 126 -11.26 -16.31 2.66
C THR A 126 -12.28 -16.88 1.67
N SER A 127 -12.43 -16.25 0.52
CA SER A 127 -13.42 -16.63 -0.52
C SER A 127 -12.98 -16.08 -1.88
N PRO A 128 -13.55 -16.52 -3.00
CA PRO A 128 -13.44 -15.81 -4.26
C PRO A 128 -14.03 -14.39 -4.15
N GLY A 129 -13.48 -13.44 -4.90
CA GLY A 129 -13.98 -12.07 -4.98
C GLY A 129 -12.86 -11.02 -5.01
N ASP A 130 -13.26 -9.77 -4.79
CA ASP A 130 -12.38 -8.62 -4.85
C ASP A 130 -11.73 -8.35 -3.49
N TYR A 131 -10.42 -8.48 -3.45
CA TYR A 131 -9.56 -8.09 -2.34
C TYR A 131 -8.97 -6.72 -2.60
N ILE A 132 -8.63 -6.03 -1.54
CA ILE A 132 -7.99 -4.71 -1.62
C ILE A 132 -6.81 -4.67 -0.65
N TYR A 133 -5.62 -4.37 -1.17
CA TYR A 133 -4.54 -3.84 -0.33
C TYR A 133 -4.82 -2.37 -0.05
N ARG A 134 -5.15 -2.08 1.19
CA ARG A 134 -5.40 -0.72 1.68
C ARG A 134 -4.14 -0.17 2.32
N ILE A 135 -3.69 0.97 1.84
CA ILE A 135 -2.48 1.65 2.33
C ILE A 135 -2.92 2.90 3.07
N SER A 136 -2.55 2.99 4.34
CA SER A 136 -2.90 4.09 5.24
C SER A 136 -1.66 4.72 5.85
N ILE A 137 -1.70 6.02 6.08
CA ILE A 137 -0.71 6.75 6.88
C ILE A 137 -1.20 6.75 8.31
N ILE A 138 -0.31 6.39 9.25
CA ILE A 138 -0.55 6.48 10.68
C ILE A 138 -0.03 7.84 11.16
N PRO A 139 -0.91 8.75 11.60
CA PRO A 139 -0.49 10.04 12.14
C PRO A 139 0.23 9.89 13.47
N SER A 140 1.30 10.66 13.67
CA SER A 140 2.08 10.67 14.93
C SER A 140 1.32 11.25 16.13
N ASP A 141 0.23 11.97 15.89
CA ASP A 141 -0.62 12.58 16.93
C ASP A 141 -1.68 11.63 17.49
N GLY A 142 -1.69 10.36 17.04
CA GLY A 142 -2.64 9.35 17.51
C GLY A 142 -4.06 9.50 16.93
N THR A 143 -4.25 10.34 15.93
CA THR A 143 -5.50 10.38 15.15
C THR A 143 -5.68 9.13 14.31
N GLU A 144 -6.88 8.91 13.78
CA GLU A 144 -7.17 7.71 12.98
C GLU A 144 -6.30 7.63 11.72
N PRO A 145 -5.89 6.42 11.31
CA PRO A 145 -5.19 6.19 10.07
C PRO A 145 -5.95 6.75 8.86
N THR A 146 -5.25 7.40 7.95
CA THR A 146 -5.84 7.95 6.74
C THR A 146 -5.50 7.06 5.55
N VAL A 147 -6.52 6.49 4.90
CA VAL A 147 -6.33 5.72 3.66
C VAL A 147 -5.88 6.66 2.54
N VAL A 148 -4.75 6.36 1.93
CA VAL A 148 -4.14 7.18 0.87
C VAL A 148 -4.06 6.49 -0.47
N TRP A 149 -4.13 5.15 -0.50
CA TRP A 149 -4.10 4.35 -1.72
C TRP A 149 -4.77 3.00 -1.53
N THR A 150 -5.28 2.43 -2.62
CA THR A 150 -5.80 1.07 -2.66
C THR A 150 -5.31 0.36 -3.91
N ILE A 151 -4.97 -0.94 -3.77
CA ILE A 151 -4.55 -1.79 -4.88
C ILE A 151 -5.51 -2.96 -4.95
N PRO A 152 -6.28 -3.12 -6.03
CA PRO A 152 -7.21 -4.24 -6.20
C PRO A 152 -6.46 -5.54 -6.50
N LEU A 153 -7.02 -6.66 -6.04
CA LEU A 153 -6.59 -8.01 -6.34
C LEU A 153 -7.82 -8.91 -6.46
N GLU A 154 -8.12 -9.40 -7.64
CA GLU A 154 -9.24 -10.30 -7.87
C GLU A 154 -8.82 -11.76 -7.63
N VAL A 155 -9.59 -12.50 -6.83
CA VAL A 155 -9.41 -13.95 -6.62
C VAL A 155 -10.57 -14.69 -7.27
N LYS A 156 -10.26 -15.49 -8.28
CA LYS A 156 -11.24 -16.28 -9.04
C LYS A 156 -11.15 -17.76 -8.73
N GLU A 157 -12.30 -18.40 -8.69
CA GLU A 157 -12.43 -19.85 -8.74
C GLU A 157 -12.35 -20.34 -10.20
N LYS A 158 -11.55 -21.36 -10.46
CA LYS A 158 -11.46 -22.07 -11.74
C LYS A 158 -12.11 -23.42 -11.67
#